data_bac7529bc35f76d79baf81b7ab164db0
#
_entry.id   bac7529bc35f76d79baf81b7ab164db0
#
_cell.length_a   1.000
_cell.length_b   1.000
_cell.length_c   1.000
_cell.angle_alpha   90.00
_cell.angle_beta   90.00
_cell.angle_gamma   90.00
#
_symmetry.space_group_name_H-M   'P 1'
#
loop_
_entity.id
_entity.type
_entity.pdbx_description
1 polymer ?
#
loop_
_entity_poly.entity_id
_entity_poly.type
_entity_poly.pdbx_seq_one_letter_code
_entity_poly.pdbx_strand_id
1 'polypeptide(L)'
;MKIELSKNNGEMTVELDGRLDTTTAPELESLLCGNYEGVSFLTFNCENLIYISSAGLRVLLTAHKRMKGEMKLTNVSELVMEVLEMTGFADIWVIE
;
A
#
# COMPACT_ATOMS: atom_id res chain seq x y z
N MET A 1 9.68 -10.41 1.31
CA MET A 1 8.96 -9.42 0.50
C MET A 1 9.94 -8.50 -0.21
N LYS A 2 9.63 -8.19 -1.44
CA LYS A 2 10.42 -7.23 -2.20
C LYS A 2 9.60 -5.96 -2.38
N ILE A 3 10.19 -4.82 -2.07
CA ILE A 3 9.53 -3.53 -2.16
C ILE A 3 10.35 -2.64 -3.07
N GLU A 4 9.75 -2.11 -4.12
CA GLU A 4 10.42 -1.18 -5.02
C GLU A 4 9.67 0.15 -4.98
N LEU A 5 10.42 1.22 -4.77
CA LEU A 5 9.87 2.55 -4.62
C LEU A 5 10.43 3.46 -5.70
N SER A 6 9.55 4.20 -6.37
CA SER A 6 9.96 5.18 -7.37
C SER A 6 9.20 6.48 -7.16
N LYS A 7 9.84 7.59 -7.48
CA LYS A 7 9.24 8.93 -7.36
C LYS A 7 9.38 9.68 -8.67
N ASN A 8 8.32 10.39 -9.06
CA ASN A 8 8.31 11.18 -10.27
C ASN A 8 7.32 12.34 -10.13
N ASN A 9 7.82 13.56 -10.11
CA ASN A 9 6.99 14.78 -10.06
C ASN A 9 5.95 14.79 -8.94
N GLY A 10 6.37 14.42 -7.73
CA GLY A 10 5.49 14.42 -6.57
C GLY A 10 4.65 13.14 -6.42
N GLU A 11 4.73 12.22 -7.37
CA GLU A 11 4.04 10.94 -7.28
C GLU A 11 5.02 9.87 -6.84
N MET A 12 4.61 9.08 -5.84
CA MET A 12 5.40 7.95 -5.37
C MET A 12 4.64 6.68 -5.70
N THR A 13 5.32 5.73 -6.34
CA THR A 13 4.77 4.42 -6.61
C THR A 13 5.56 3.38 -5.82
N VAL A 14 4.85 2.53 -5.11
CA VAL A 14 5.44 1.47 -4.31
C VAL A 14 4.95 0.14 -4.85
N GLU A 15 5.87 -0.66 -5.38
CA GLU A 15 5.54 -2.01 -5.86
C GLU A 15 5.76 -3.00 -4.74
N LEU A 16 4.73 -3.79 -4.47
CA LEU A 16 4.77 -4.81 -3.41
C LEU A 16 4.81 -6.19 -4.04
N ASP A 17 5.84 -6.97 -3.72
CA ASP A 17 6.02 -8.30 -4.26
C ASP A 17 6.15 -9.29 -3.10
N GLY A 18 5.18 -10.20 -2.99
CA GLY A 18 5.17 -11.24 -1.99
C GLY A 18 4.03 -11.08 -0.99
N ARG A 19 4.34 -11.28 0.29
CA ARG A 19 3.35 -11.27 1.37
C ARG A 19 3.55 -10.06 2.27
N LEU A 20 2.50 -9.28 2.44
CA LEU A 20 2.53 -8.16 3.38
C LEU A 20 1.85 -8.62 4.67
N ASP A 21 2.65 -9.04 5.63
CA ASP A 21 2.17 -9.62 6.88
C ASP A 21 2.90 -9.03 8.10
N THR A 22 2.76 -9.67 9.25
CA THR A 22 3.32 -9.18 10.51
C THR A 22 4.84 -9.01 10.46
N THR A 23 5.54 -9.85 9.70
CA THR A 23 7.00 -9.77 9.61
C THR A 23 7.48 -8.74 8.59
N THR A 24 6.71 -8.49 7.54
CA THR A 24 7.12 -7.59 6.45
C THR A 24 6.52 -6.20 6.57
N ALA A 25 5.41 -6.04 7.27
CA ALA A 25 4.76 -4.74 7.43
C ALA A 25 5.69 -3.67 8.06
N PRO A 26 6.50 -3.98 9.09
CA PRO A 26 7.40 -2.97 9.64
C PRO A 26 8.43 -2.47 8.64
N GLU A 27 8.87 -3.33 7.73
CA GLU A 27 9.82 -2.94 6.67
C GLU A 27 9.19 -1.91 5.73
N LEU A 28 7.95 -2.16 5.32
CA LEU A 28 7.24 -1.21 4.47
C LEU A 28 6.99 0.11 5.19
N GLU A 29 6.57 0.05 6.44
CA GLU A 29 6.29 1.24 7.22
C GLU A 29 7.55 2.12 7.36
N SER A 30 8.68 1.49 7.67
CA SER A 30 9.95 2.19 7.81
C SER A 30 10.37 2.86 6.51
N LEU A 31 10.22 2.15 5.40
CA LEU A 31 10.57 2.68 4.09
C LEU A 31 9.69 3.88 3.72
N LEU A 32 8.39 3.79 3.96
CA LEU A 32 7.47 4.88 3.67
C LEU A 32 7.79 6.11 4.53
N CYS A 33 8.04 5.91 5.83
CA CYS A 33 8.33 7.02 6.73
C CYS A 33 9.55 7.84 6.29
N GLY A 34 10.51 7.21 5.64
CA GLY A 34 11.71 7.89 5.15
C GLY A 34 11.55 8.55 3.79
N ASN A 35 10.38 8.42 3.15
CA ASN A 35 10.23 8.82 1.76
C ASN A 35 9.03 9.71 1.43
N TYR A 36 8.30 10.19 2.42
CA TYR A 36 7.11 11.01 2.15
C TYR A 36 7.41 12.44 1.67
N GLU A 37 8.62 12.93 1.89
CA GLU A 37 8.95 14.30 1.55
C GLU A 37 8.75 14.58 0.05
N GLY A 38 7.99 15.62 -0.27
CA GLY A 38 7.74 16.01 -1.65
C GLY A 38 6.69 15.16 -2.37
N VAL A 39 6.07 14.22 -1.67
CA VAL A 39 5.06 13.33 -2.26
C VAL A 39 3.67 13.93 -2.10
N SER A 40 2.97 14.12 -3.22
CA SER A 40 1.60 14.62 -3.23
C SER A 40 0.58 13.52 -3.52
N PHE A 41 1.00 12.41 -4.13
CA PHE A 41 0.13 11.28 -4.42
C PHE A 41 0.89 9.96 -4.29
N LEU A 42 0.26 8.96 -3.69
CA LEU A 42 0.88 7.67 -3.42
C LEU A 42 0.10 6.54 -4.11
N THR A 43 0.81 5.71 -4.86
CA THR A 43 0.22 4.54 -5.51
C THR A 43 0.92 3.27 -5.01
N PHE A 44 0.12 2.29 -4.60
CA PHE A 44 0.62 0.95 -4.31
C PHE A 44 0.28 0.05 -5.48
N ASN A 45 1.29 -0.45 -6.18
CA ASN A 45 1.07 -1.43 -7.23
C ASN A 45 1.10 -2.82 -6.61
N CYS A 46 -0.04 -3.48 -6.63
CA CYS A 46 -0.26 -4.76 -5.95
C CYS A 46 -0.24 -5.94 -6.90
N GLU A 47 0.31 -5.77 -8.11
CA GLU A 47 0.32 -6.84 -9.12
C GLU A 47 0.92 -8.14 -8.60
N ASN A 48 1.99 -8.03 -7.83
CA ASN A 48 2.70 -9.21 -7.30
C ASN A 48 2.47 -9.41 -5.81
N LEU A 49 1.50 -8.72 -5.23
CA LEU A 49 1.12 -8.90 -3.84
C LEU A 49 0.18 -10.09 -3.74
N ILE A 50 0.61 -11.15 -3.06
CA ILE A 50 -0.14 -12.40 -2.97
C ILE A 50 -0.95 -12.56 -1.69
N TYR A 51 -0.68 -11.73 -0.68
CA TYR A 51 -1.37 -11.81 0.60
C TYR A 51 -1.20 -10.53 1.39
N ILE A 52 -2.24 -10.14 2.12
CA ILE A 52 -2.17 -9.01 3.05
C ILE A 52 -2.84 -9.40 4.36
N SER A 53 -2.17 -9.12 5.48
CA SER A 53 -2.69 -9.37 6.82
C SER A 53 -3.19 -8.08 7.45
N SER A 54 -3.76 -8.18 8.66
CA SER A 54 -4.19 -7.02 9.41
C SER A 54 -3.04 -6.04 9.69
N ALA A 55 -1.83 -6.55 9.89
CA ALA A 55 -0.66 -5.69 10.08
C ALA A 55 -0.35 -4.90 8.80
N GLY A 56 -0.48 -5.54 7.64
CA GLY A 56 -0.30 -4.88 6.36
C GLY A 56 -1.38 -3.82 6.10
N LEU A 57 -2.63 -4.17 6.41
CA LEU A 57 -3.74 -3.22 6.27
C LEU A 57 -3.51 -1.97 7.13
N ARG A 58 -2.96 -2.16 8.34
CA ARG A 58 -2.67 -1.03 9.23
C ARG A 58 -1.63 -0.09 8.64
N VAL A 59 -0.60 -0.64 8.01
CA VAL A 59 0.43 0.19 7.36
C VAL A 59 -0.18 1.00 6.21
N LEU A 60 -1.02 0.36 5.39
CA LEU A 60 -1.70 1.07 4.30
C LEU A 60 -2.65 2.14 4.84
N LEU A 61 -3.34 1.85 5.94
CA LEU A 61 -4.22 2.83 6.57
C LEU A 61 -3.43 4.03 7.09
N THR A 62 -2.29 3.80 7.71
CA THR A 62 -1.42 4.87 8.18
C THR A 62 -0.95 5.73 7.01
N ALA A 63 -0.57 5.09 5.90
CA ALA A 63 -0.19 5.82 4.69
C ALA A 63 -1.35 6.66 4.15
N HIS A 64 -2.55 6.10 4.14
CA HIS A 64 -3.74 6.81 3.68
C HIS A 64 -4.00 8.07 4.51
N LYS A 65 -3.86 7.95 5.83
CA LYS A 65 -4.02 9.10 6.73
C LYS A 65 -2.93 10.14 6.50
N ARG A 66 -1.68 9.69 6.34
CA ARG A 66 -0.55 10.58 6.09
C ARG A 66 -0.76 11.35 4.78
N MET A 67 -1.30 10.70 3.77
CA MET A 67 -1.54 11.29 2.46
C MET A 67 -2.88 12.03 2.38
N LYS A 68 -3.66 12.04 3.45
CA LYS A 68 -4.98 12.68 3.50
C LYS A 68 -5.89 12.20 2.37
N GLY A 69 -5.83 10.91 2.09
CA GLY A 69 -6.65 10.27 1.06
C GLY A 69 -6.06 10.29 -0.33
N GLU A 70 -4.95 10.99 -0.56
CA GLU A 70 -4.31 11.05 -1.87
C GLU A 70 -3.49 9.79 -2.13
N MET A 71 -4.19 8.67 -2.27
CA MET A 71 -3.59 7.35 -2.39
C MET A 71 -4.51 6.42 -3.17
N LYS A 72 -3.92 5.50 -3.93
CA LYS A 72 -4.67 4.45 -4.61
C LYS A 72 -3.89 3.14 -4.63
N LEU A 73 -4.63 2.05 -4.82
CA LEU A 73 -4.06 0.72 -5.04
C LEU A 73 -4.37 0.30 -6.47
N THR A 74 -3.39 -0.26 -7.16
CA THR A 74 -3.57 -0.74 -8.53
C THR A 74 -3.26 -2.23 -8.63
N ASN A 75 -3.85 -2.89 -9.62
CA ASN A 75 -3.61 -4.30 -9.93
C ASN A 75 -3.84 -5.23 -8.74
N VAL A 76 -4.90 -4.97 -7.97
CA VAL A 76 -5.24 -5.78 -6.81
C VAL A 76 -5.77 -7.13 -7.25
N SER A 77 -5.19 -8.22 -6.74
CA SER A 77 -5.64 -9.57 -7.06
C SER A 77 -6.99 -9.85 -6.42
N GLU A 78 -7.67 -10.89 -6.94
CA GLU A 78 -8.94 -11.34 -6.38
C GLU A 78 -8.85 -11.67 -4.90
N LEU A 79 -7.78 -12.37 -4.52
CA LEU A 79 -7.57 -12.78 -3.13
C LEU A 79 -7.38 -11.57 -2.21
N VAL A 80 -6.56 -10.60 -2.62
CA VAL A 80 -6.35 -9.39 -1.84
C VAL A 80 -7.62 -8.55 -1.80
N MET A 81 -8.34 -8.45 -2.92
CA MET A 81 -9.60 -7.71 -2.96
C MET A 81 -10.63 -8.30 -1.99
N GLU A 82 -10.68 -9.63 -1.88
CA GLU A 82 -11.56 -10.30 -0.92
C GLU A 82 -11.29 -9.82 0.51
N VAL A 83 -10.01 -9.73 0.87
CA VAL A 83 -9.63 -9.25 2.20
C VAL A 83 -10.05 -7.79 2.39
N LEU A 84 -9.85 -6.96 1.38
CA LEU A 84 -10.24 -5.54 1.45
C LEU A 84 -11.75 -5.40 1.59
N GLU A 85 -12.52 -6.22 0.88
CA GLU A 85 -13.98 -6.20 0.99
C GLU A 85 -14.46 -6.68 2.36
N MET A 86 -13.88 -7.75 2.87
CA MET A 86 -14.25 -8.30 4.17
C MET A 86 -13.98 -7.34 5.33
N THR A 87 -12.93 -6.54 5.20
CA THR A 87 -12.52 -5.60 6.25
C THR A 87 -13.14 -4.21 6.08
N GLY A 88 -13.83 -3.95 4.97
CA GLY A 88 -14.43 -2.66 4.66
C GLY A 88 -13.46 -1.66 4.02
N PHE A 89 -12.20 -2.01 3.85
CA PHE A 89 -11.24 -1.08 3.25
C PHE A 89 -11.45 -0.86 1.76
N ALA A 90 -12.16 -1.78 1.08
CA ALA A 90 -12.48 -1.60 -0.33
C ALA A 90 -13.38 -0.35 -0.55
N ASP A 91 -14.12 0.07 0.46
CA ASP A 91 -14.98 1.25 0.38
C ASP A 91 -14.25 2.54 0.76
N ILE A 92 -13.06 2.43 1.32
CA ILE A 92 -12.30 3.58 1.82
C ILE A 92 -11.22 3.99 0.83
N TRP A 93 -10.50 3.02 0.28
CA TRP A 93 -9.38 3.29 -0.62
C TRP A 93 -9.82 3.26 -2.09
N VAL A 94 -9.18 4.11 -2.89
CA VAL A 94 -9.37 4.08 -4.34
C VAL A 94 -8.63 2.85 -4.87
N ILE A 95 -9.35 1.99 -5.58
CA ILE A 95 -8.79 0.75 -6.13
C ILE A 95 -9.04 0.75 -7.64
N GLU A 96 -7.96 0.61 -8.41
CA GLU A 96 -8.02 0.59 -9.86
C GLU A 96 -7.52 -0.71 -10.45
#